data_c126757b5f163cda9ac0c41c9090c7cc
#
_entry.id   c126757b5f163cda9ac0c41c9090c7cc
#
_cell.length_a   1.000
_cell.length_b   1.000
_cell.length_c   1.000
_cell.angle_alpha   90.00
_cell.angle_beta   90.00
_cell.angle_gamma   90.00
#
_symmetry.space_group_name_H-M   'P 1'
#
loop_
_entity.id
_entity.type
_entity.pdbx_description
1 polymer ?
#
loop_
_entity_poly.entity_id
_entity_poly.type
_entity_poly.pdbx_seq_one_letter_code
_entity_poly.pdbx_strand_id
1 'polypeptide(L)'
;MRFFNFLFKSRGMLELVRTFLLKSNFRDWGHNSKLGKLMYLNGEKFISVGDNTGFVDYLSLVAWEQRYYYDSLGNKQLKLFEPQISIGSNCTFGAYNNITAINKIQIGDGFLSGKWVTITDNSHGETSKESLSVNPLKRPMVSKGPVIIGCNVWVGDKVTILPGVCIGDGVVVAANSVVTKSFPNNCIIGGNPAQIIKIYN
;
A
#
# COMPACT_ATOMS: atom_id res chain seq x y z
N MET A 1 -11.18 -10.27 33.56
CA MET A 1 -10.55 -11.23 32.61
C MET A 1 -11.55 -11.88 31.64
N ARG A 2 -12.73 -12.39 32.03
CA ARG A 2 -13.73 -12.99 31.12
C ARG A 2 -14.35 -12.01 30.10
N PHE A 3 -14.57 -10.75 30.46
CA PHE A 3 -15.14 -9.73 29.57
C PHE A 3 -14.18 -9.32 28.46
N PHE A 4 -12.88 -9.20 28.76
CA PHE A 4 -11.83 -8.97 27.76
C PHE A 4 -11.73 -10.12 26.74
N ASN A 5 -11.79 -11.38 27.19
CA ASN A 5 -11.78 -12.53 26.29
C ASN A 5 -13.01 -12.58 25.37
N PHE A 6 -14.17 -12.09 25.82
CA PHE A 6 -15.38 -12.00 24.99
C PHE A 6 -15.22 -10.93 23.89
N LEU A 7 -14.64 -9.76 24.20
CA LEU A 7 -14.37 -8.70 23.23
C LEU A 7 -13.36 -9.14 22.16
N PHE A 8 -12.32 -9.88 22.54
CA PHE A 8 -11.36 -10.42 21.57
C PHE A 8 -11.96 -11.50 20.68
N LYS A 9 -12.82 -12.39 21.21
CA LYS A 9 -13.55 -13.37 20.39
C LYS A 9 -14.52 -12.71 19.42
N SER A 10 -15.21 -11.64 19.85
CA SER A 10 -16.13 -10.88 18.98
C SER A 10 -15.38 -10.17 17.83
N ARG A 11 -14.17 -9.66 18.09
CA ARG A 11 -13.33 -9.02 17.07
C ARG A 11 -12.93 -10.00 15.96
N GLY A 12 -12.41 -11.18 16.31
CA GLY A 12 -12.05 -12.21 15.34
C GLY A 12 -13.24 -12.69 14.50
N MET A 13 -14.41 -12.80 15.11
CA MET A 13 -15.64 -13.15 14.40
C MET A 13 -16.06 -12.05 13.42
N LEU A 14 -15.95 -10.77 13.79
CA LEU A 14 -16.27 -9.65 12.91
C LEU A 14 -15.29 -9.56 11.71
N GLU A 15 -14.02 -9.88 11.93
CA GLU A 15 -13.02 -9.98 10.84
C GLU A 15 -13.38 -11.10 9.86
N LEU A 16 -13.77 -12.26 10.36
CA LEU A 16 -14.18 -13.40 9.52
C LEU A 16 -15.44 -13.07 8.70
N VAL A 17 -16.46 -12.48 9.33
CA VAL A 17 -17.69 -12.07 8.64
C VAL A 17 -17.39 -11.04 7.56
N ARG A 18 -16.58 -10.01 7.87
CA ARG A 18 -16.18 -8.99 6.89
C ARG A 18 -15.43 -9.60 5.72
N THR A 19 -14.45 -10.44 6.01
CA THR A 19 -13.66 -11.13 4.99
C THR A 19 -14.57 -11.98 4.10
N PHE A 20 -15.48 -12.75 4.69
CA PHE A 20 -16.42 -13.58 3.94
C PHE A 20 -17.30 -12.76 3.00
N LEU A 21 -17.80 -11.61 3.45
CA LEU A 21 -18.66 -10.75 2.64
C LEU A 21 -17.91 -10.03 1.49
N LEU A 22 -16.63 -9.73 1.65
CA LEU A 22 -15.89 -8.89 0.71
C LEU A 22 -14.94 -9.67 -0.21
N LYS A 23 -14.47 -10.85 0.19
CA LYS A 23 -13.42 -11.58 -0.55
C LYS A 23 -13.76 -11.89 -2.00
N SER A 24 -15.04 -12.10 -2.32
CA SER A 24 -15.50 -12.39 -3.69
C SER A 24 -15.40 -11.20 -4.64
N ASN A 25 -15.19 -9.99 -4.12
CA ASN A 25 -15.01 -8.78 -4.93
C ASN A 25 -13.55 -8.62 -5.39
N PHE A 26 -12.62 -9.28 -4.70
CA PHE A 26 -11.19 -9.23 -5.04
C PHE A 26 -10.91 -10.10 -6.27
N ARG A 27 -9.86 -9.73 -7.00
CA ARG A 27 -9.38 -10.54 -8.13
C ARG A 27 -9.00 -11.94 -7.68
N ASP A 28 -8.22 -12.03 -6.59
CA ASP A 28 -7.86 -13.27 -5.93
C ASP A 28 -7.80 -13.04 -4.42
N TRP A 29 -8.23 -14.04 -3.64
CA TRP A 29 -8.18 -13.98 -2.19
C TRP A 29 -7.73 -15.33 -1.61
N GLY A 30 -6.56 -15.34 -0.98
CA GLY A 30 -5.92 -16.53 -0.44
C GLY A 30 -6.59 -17.12 0.80
N HIS A 31 -6.28 -18.38 1.08
CA HIS A 31 -6.77 -19.11 2.24
C HIS A 31 -6.30 -18.45 3.55
N ASN A 32 -7.14 -18.47 4.58
CA ASN A 32 -6.89 -17.93 5.92
C ASN A 32 -6.53 -16.43 5.96
N SER A 33 -6.65 -15.71 4.85
CA SER A 33 -6.40 -14.26 4.83
C SER A 33 -7.58 -13.49 5.41
N LYS A 34 -7.31 -12.39 6.13
CA LYS A 34 -8.30 -11.68 6.95
C LYS A 34 -8.24 -10.19 6.80
N LEU A 35 -9.41 -9.55 6.74
CA LEU A 35 -9.56 -8.10 6.72
C LEU A 35 -9.99 -7.56 8.08
N GLY A 36 -9.17 -6.71 8.68
CA GLY A 36 -9.56 -5.83 9.79
C GLY A 36 -10.58 -4.76 9.34
N LYS A 37 -10.93 -3.82 10.21
CA LYS A 37 -11.77 -2.69 9.82
C LYS A 37 -11.15 -1.94 8.67
N LEU A 38 -11.97 -1.58 7.69
CA LEU A 38 -11.55 -0.78 6.56
C LEU A 38 -11.80 0.70 6.86
N MET A 39 -10.88 1.57 6.42
CA MET A 39 -11.10 3.00 6.32
C MET A 39 -11.61 3.33 4.92
N TYR A 40 -10.98 2.74 3.90
CA TYR A 40 -11.41 2.90 2.53
C TYR A 40 -10.99 1.67 1.70
N LEU A 41 -11.91 1.17 0.88
CA LEU A 41 -11.68 0.06 -0.05
C LEU A 41 -12.27 0.43 -1.40
N ASN A 42 -11.49 0.30 -2.47
CA ASN A 42 -11.95 0.56 -3.82
C ASN A 42 -11.08 -0.15 -4.85
N GLY A 43 -11.70 -0.68 -5.91
CA GLY A 43 -11.03 -1.34 -7.01
C GLY A 43 -10.56 -2.75 -6.69
N GLU A 44 -11.29 -3.48 -5.85
CA GLU A 44 -10.99 -4.84 -5.37
C GLU A 44 -10.71 -5.82 -6.52
N LYS A 45 -11.41 -5.67 -7.64
CA LYS A 45 -11.20 -6.48 -8.87
C LYS A 45 -9.78 -6.40 -9.44
N PHE A 46 -8.98 -5.43 -9.01
CA PHE A 46 -7.58 -5.25 -9.41
C PHE A 46 -6.58 -5.69 -8.31
N ILE A 47 -7.10 -6.26 -7.21
CA ILE A 47 -6.31 -6.58 -6.03
C ILE A 47 -6.30 -8.10 -5.81
N SER A 48 -5.09 -8.67 -5.75
CA SER A 48 -4.86 -10.07 -5.39
C SER A 48 -4.14 -10.14 -4.04
N VAL A 49 -4.58 -11.06 -3.18
CA VAL A 49 -4.02 -11.32 -1.86
C VAL A 49 -3.71 -12.80 -1.73
N GLY A 50 -2.49 -13.15 -1.34
CA GLY A 50 -2.05 -14.50 -1.08
C GLY A 50 -2.59 -15.10 0.22
N ASP A 51 -2.12 -16.30 0.56
CA ASP A 51 -2.56 -17.07 1.72
C ASP A 51 -2.03 -16.51 3.05
N ASN A 52 -2.77 -16.75 4.14
CA ASN A 52 -2.35 -16.41 5.52
C ASN A 52 -1.96 -14.94 5.71
N THR A 53 -2.53 -14.02 4.92
CA THR A 53 -2.23 -12.59 4.98
C THR A 53 -3.28 -11.86 5.81
N GLY A 54 -2.80 -11.04 6.75
CA GLY A 54 -3.64 -10.33 7.71
C GLY A 54 -3.50 -8.81 7.62
N PHE A 55 -4.64 -8.13 7.61
CA PHE A 55 -4.71 -6.68 7.70
C PHE A 55 -5.35 -6.28 9.03
N VAL A 56 -4.64 -5.48 9.81
CA VAL A 56 -5.18 -4.91 11.05
C VAL A 56 -6.12 -3.74 10.72
N ASP A 57 -6.80 -3.19 11.72
CA ASP A 57 -7.87 -2.20 11.55
C ASP A 57 -7.43 -0.90 10.85
N TYR A 58 -8.39 -0.25 10.21
CA TYR A 58 -8.27 1.06 9.56
C TYR A 58 -7.36 1.06 8.33
N LEU A 59 -7.44 -0.02 7.54
CA LEU A 59 -6.77 -0.12 6.25
C LEU A 59 -7.47 0.74 5.20
N SER A 60 -6.68 1.51 4.44
CA SER A 60 -7.05 2.04 3.13
C SER A 60 -6.35 1.21 2.05
N LEU A 61 -7.11 0.53 1.20
CA LEU A 61 -6.59 -0.30 0.12
C LEU A 61 -7.33 0.07 -1.18
N VAL A 62 -6.62 0.71 -2.09
CA VAL A 62 -7.26 1.42 -3.19
C VAL A 62 -6.51 1.22 -4.50
N ALA A 63 -7.23 0.71 -5.48
CA ALA A 63 -6.79 0.63 -6.87
C ALA A 63 -7.69 1.53 -7.72
N TRP A 64 -7.17 2.70 -8.11
CA TRP A 64 -7.95 3.69 -8.85
C TRP A 64 -8.02 3.34 -10.34
N GLU A 65 -9.17 2.91 -10.82
CA GLU A 65 -9.43 2.68 -12.25
C GLU A 65 -9.65 3.99 -13.02
N GLN A 66 -10.13 5.04 -12.33
CA GLN A 66 -10.41 6.32 -12.95
C GLN A 66 -10.30 7.49 -11.97
N ARG A 67 -9.92 8.65 -12.51
CA ARG A 67 -9.89 9.91 -11.75
C ARG A 67 -10.19 11.08 -12.68
N TYR A 68 -10.88 12.08 -12.13
CA TYR A 68 -11.10 13.34 -12.83
C TYR A 68 -9.92 14.30 -12.59
N TYR A 69 -9.61 15.08 -13.60
CA TYR A 69 -8.70 16.22 -13.54
C TYR A 69 -9.25 17.37 -14.38
N TYR A 70 -8.57 18.50 -14.43
CA TYR A 70 -8.96 19.63 -15.27
C TYR A 70 -7.84 19.94 -16.26
N ASP A 71 -8.18 20.09 -17.55
CA ASP A 71 -7.22 20.49 -18.58
C ASP A 71 -6.82 21.99 -18.44
N SER A 72 -5.93 22.44 -19.30
CA SER A 72 -5.45 23.84 -19.31
C SER A 72 -6.55 24.88 -19.58
N LEU A 73 -7.65 24.46 -20.20
CA LEU A 73 -8.83 25.28 -20.48
C LEU A 73 -9.85 25.26 -19.35
N GLY A 74 -9.60 24.48 -18.29
CA GLY A 74 -10.50 24.34 -17.15
C GLY A 74 -11.63 23.33 -17.35
N ASN A 75 -11.62 22.54 -18.44
CA ASN A 75 -12.62 21.52 -18.69
C ASN A 75 -12.33 20.27 -17.85
N LYS A 76 -13.38 19.68 -17.27
CA LYS A 76 -13.29 18.44 -16.51
C LYS A 76 -13.04 17.26 -17.45
N GLN A 77 -11.96 16.56 -17.25
CA GLN A 77 -11.52 15.39 -18.02
C GLN A 77 -11.52 14.15 -17.16
N LEU A 78 -11.74 12.98 -17.75
CA LEU A 78 -11.62 11.68 -17.10
C LEU A 78 -10.32 11.00 -17.57
N LYS A 79 -9.50 10.56 -16.63
CA LYS A 79 -8.34 9.73 -16.90
C LYS A 79 -8.59 8.31 -16.39
N LEU A 80 -8.39 7.33 -17.26
CA LEU A 80 -8.50 5.91 -16.96
C LEU A 80 -7.12 5.34 -16.63
N PHE A 81 -7.08 4.32 -15.78
CA PHE A 81 -5.88 3.59 -15.36
C PHE A 81 -6.17 2.09 -15.36
N GLU A 82 -5.11 1.31 -15.41
CA GLU A 82 -5.14 -0.14 -15.25
C GLU A 82 -4.33 -0.53 -14.00
N PRO A 83 -4.85 -0.24 -12.80
CA PRO A 83 -4.12 -0.49 -11.57
C PRO A 83 -3.98 -1.98 -11.30
N GLN A 84 -2.90 -2.35 -10.60
CA GLN A 84 -2.71 -3.68 -10.06
C GLN A 84 -2.11 -3.60 -8.66
N ILE A 85 -2.72 -4.28 -7.68
CA ILE A 85 -2.12 -4.52 -6.37
C ILE A 85 -2.03 -6.02 -6.17
N SER A 86 -0.79 -6.53 -6.01
CA SER A 86 -0.52 -7.94 -5.72
C SER A 86 0.20 -8.04 -4.39
N ILE A 87 -0.40 -8.75 -3.45
CA ILE A 87 0.13 -8.98 -2.10
C ILE A 87 0.36 -10.47 -1.93
N GLY A 88 1.56 -10.83 -1.53
CA GLY A 88 1.98 -12.22 -1.32
C GLY A 88 1.34 -12.89 -0.12
N SER A 89 1.82 -14.08 0.19
CA SER A 89 1.40 -14.92 1.30
C SER A 89 2.17 -14.61 2.59
N ASN A 90 1.57 -14.96 3.74
CA ASN A 90 2.17 -14.81 5.07
C ASN A 90 2.54 -13.36 5.41
N CYS A 91 1.80 -12.40 4.89
CA CYS A 91 2.00 -10.98 5.14
C CYS A 91 1.18 -10.49 6.33
N THR A 92 1.71 -9.50 7.05
CA THR A 92 0.99 -8.83 8.14
C THR A 92 1.09 -7.33 7.99
N PHE A 93 -0.07 -6.68 7.92
CA PHE A 93 -0.17 -5.22 7.82
C PHE A 93 -0.68 -4.64 9.13
N GLY A 94 0.09 -3.71 9.72
CA GLY A 94 -0.29 -2.97 10.91
C GLY A 94 -1.53 -2.09 10.70
N ALA A 95 -2.00 -1.44 11.77
CA ALA A 95 -3.18 -0.57 11.68
C ALA A 95 -2.88 0.74 10.92
N TYR A 96 -3.91 1.33 10.31
CA TYR A 96 -3.87 2.62 9.60
C TYR A 96 -2.93 2.64 8.39
N ASN A 97 -2.70 1.50 7.76
CA ASN A 97 -1.91 1.48 6.53
C ASN A 97 -2.73 2.00 5.35
N ASN A 98 -2.03 2.69 4.44
CA ASN A 98 -2.60 3.25 3.22
C ASN A 98 -1.82 2.73 2.01
N ILE A 99 -2.48 1.92 1.17
CA ILE A 99 -1.93 1.35 -0.05
C ILE A 99 -2.77 1.86 -1.21
N THR A 100 -2.17 2.64 -2.12
CA THR A 100 -2.91 3.25 -3.22
C THR A 100 -2.18 3.16 -4.55
N ALA A 101 -2.84 2.61 -5.57
CA ALA A 101 -2.28 2.38 -6.89
C ALA A 101 -3.13 2.99 -8.01
N ILE A 102 -2.45 3.48 -9.05
CA ILE A 102 -2.99 3.76 -10.39
C ILE A 102 -2.26 2.95 -11.47
N ASN A 103 -1.12 2.36 -11.14
CA ASN A 103 -0.28 1.54 -12.01
C ASN A 103 -0.06 0.18 -11.36
N LYS A 104 1.00 0.00 -10.56
CA LYS A 104 1.30 -1.30 -9.97
C LYS A 104 1.97 -1.18 -8.61
N ILE A 105 1.44 -1.92 -7.63
CA ILE A 105 2.10 -2.23 -6.36
C ILE A 105 2.21 -3.74 -6.22
N GLN A 106 3.42 -4.24 -6.02
CA GLN A 106 3.68 -5.64 -5.77
C GLN A 106 4.42 -5.80 -4.45
N ILE A 107 3.91 -6.66 -3.58
CA ILE A 107 4.49 -6.97 -2.26
C ILE A 107 4.72 -8.49 -2.22
N GLY A 108 5.95 -8.90 -1.97
CA GLY A 108 6.35 -10.30 -1.86
C GLY A 108 5.86 -10.98 -0.59
N ASP A 109 6.15 -12.26 -0.46
CA ASP A 109 5.77 -13.08 0.69
C ASP A 109 6.48 -12.67 1.98
N GLY A 110 5.84 -12.91 3.13
CA GLY A 110 6.45 -12.66 4.44
C GLY A 110 6.63 -11.17 4.79
N PHE A 111 5.92 -10.27 4.11
CA PHE A 111 5.98 -8.84 4.40
C PHE A 111 5.38 -8.51 5.76
N LEU A 112 6.08 -7.65 6.52
CA LEU A 112 5.58 -7.11 7.79
C LEU A 112 5.61 -5.59 7.76
N SER A 113 4.49 -4.93 8.02
CA SER A 113 4.47 -3.49 8.27
C SER A 113 4.04 -3.13 9.68
N GLY A 114 4.60 -2.04 10.20
CA GLY A 114 4.10 -1.32 11.35
C GLY A 114 2.80 -0.58 11.04
N LYS A 115 2.47 0.41 11.89
CA LYS A 115 1.29 1.26 11.77
C LYS A 115 1.58 2.49 10.92
N TRP A 116 0.51 3.04 10.27
CA TRP A 116 0.58 4.27 9.46
C TRP A 116 1.59 4.21 8.32
N VAL A 117 1.81 3.03 7.76
CA VAL A 117 2.66 2.89 6.57
C VAL A 117 1.88 3.33 5.34
N THR A 118 2.50 4.15 4.49
CA THR A 118 1.97 4.55 3.19
C THR A 118 2.79 3.94 2.08
N ILE A 119 2.13 3.24 1.16
CA ILE A 119 2.72 2.69 -0.07
C ILE A 119 1.91 3.25 -1.23
N THR A 120 2.55 4.04 -2.09
CA THR A 120 1.86 4.67 -3.22
C THR A 120 2.71 4.66 -4.47
N ASP A 121 2.08 4.38 -5.61
CA ASP A 121 2.71 4.47 -6.92
C ASP A 121 2.33 5.75 -7.68
N ASN A 122 1.66 6.69 -7.03
CA ASN A 122 1.04 7.83 -7.69
C ASN A 122 1.22 9.15 -6.95
N SER A 123 1.01 10.25 -7.69
CA SER A 123 1.03 11.62 -7.19
C SER A 123 0.05 12.51 -7.97
N HIS A 124 -0.31 13.67 -7.39
CA HIS A 124 -1.11 14.72 -8.05
C HIS A 124 -0.24 15.57 -8.98
N GLY A 125 -0.07 15.10 -10.23
CA GLY A 125 0.74 15.75 -11.25
C GLY A 125 2.25 15.52 -11.08
N GLU A 126 2.97 16.03 -12.03
CA GLU A 126 4.43 16.06 -12.02
C GLU A 126 4.96 17.23 -11.19
N THR A 127 6.26 17.23 -10.93
CA THR A 127 6.96 18.29 -10.20
C THR A 127 7.71 19.24 -11.16
N SER A 128 7.26 19.34 -12.41
CA SER A 128 7.80 20.31 -13.36
C SER A 128 7.40 21.73 -13.01
N LYS A 129 8.15 22.71 -13.46
CA LYS A 129 7.88 24.13 -13.20
C LYS A 129 6.49 24.54 -13.66
N GLU A 130 6.05 24.01 -14.81
CA GLU A 130 4.75 24.24 -15.41
C GLU A 130 3.63 23.66 -14.53
N SER A 131 3.83 22.44 -14.03
CA SER A 131 2.89 21.78 -13.11
C SER A 131 2.74 22.51 -11.78
N LEU A 132 3.82 23.15 -11.28
CA LEU A 132 3.77 23.88 -10.01
C LEU A 132 2.83 25.09 -10.03
N SER A 133 2.59 25.70 -11.20
CA SER A 133 1.66 26.81 -11.36
C SER A 133 0.18 26.40 -11.36
N VAL A 134 -0.11 25.10 -11.49
CA VAL A 134 -1.48 24.57 -11.52
C VAL A 134 -1.92 24.11 -10.14
N ASN A 135 -3.17 24.41 -9.75
CA ASN A 135 -3.74 23.89 -8.50
C ASN A 135 -3.62 22.36 -8.43
N PRO A 136 -3.05 21.77 -7.37
CA PRO A 136 -2.83 20.32 -7.26
C PRO A 136 -4.07 19.44 -7.50
N LEU A 137 -5.26 19.88 -7.06
CA LEU A 137 -6.52 19.15 -7.29
C LEU A 137 -6.94 19.11 -8.76
N LYS A 138 -6.45 20.04 -9.57
CA LYS A 138 -6.73 20.08 -11.00
C LYS A 138 -5.73 19.30 -11.84
N ARG A 139 -4.60 18.86 -11.25
CA ARG A 139 -3.59 18.09 -11.96
C ARG A 139 -4.06 16.67 -12.20
N PRO A 140 -3.71 16.04 -13.34
CA PRO A 140 -3.94 14.62 -13.54
C PRO A 140 -3.09 13.80 -12.55
N MET A 141 -3.62 12.69 -12.05
CA MET A 141 -2.77 11.73 -11.35
C MET A 141 -1.76 11.10 -12.30
N VAL A 142 -0.54 10.95 -11.82
CA VAL A 142 0.59 10.38 -12.57
C VAL A 142 1.32 9.35 -11.71
N SER A 143 1.97 8.39 -12.35
CA SER A 143 2.87 7.42 -11.72
C SER A 143 4.28 7.58 -12.30
N LYS A 144 5.28 7.59 -11.42
CA LYS A 144 6.71 7.53 -11.83
C LYS A 144 7.20 6.11 -12.05
N GLY A 145 6.31 5.13 -11.91
CA GLY A 145 6.61 3.71 -12.04
C GLY A 145 6.00 2.87 -10.91
N PRO A 146 6.07 1.55 -11.05
CA PRO A 146 5.55 0.62 -10.06
C PRO A 146 6.32 0.71 -8.74
N VAL A 147 5.66 0.32 -7.65
CA VAL A 147 6.33 0.02 -6.38
C VAL A 147 6.44 -1.50 -6.26
N ILE A 148 7.67 -1.99 -6.13
CA ILE A 148 7.96 -3.41 -5.99
C ILE A 148 8.67 -3.64 -4.66
N ILE A 149 8.10 -4.49 -3.82
CA ILE A 149 8.67 -4.87 -2.53
C ILE A 149 8.90 -6.38 -2.55
N GLY A 150 10.12 -6.79 -2.27
CA GLY A 150 10.54 -8.19 -2.26
C GLY A 150 9.96 -9.00 -1.10
N CYS A 151 10.47 -10.22 -0.92
CA CYS A 151 10.07 -11.12 0.14
C CYS A 151 10.76 -10.80 1.48
N ASN A 152 10.09 -11.14 2.60
CA ASN A 152 10.63 -10.99 3.96
C ASN A 152 11.08 -9.55 4.30
N VAL A 153 10.40 -8.56 3.78
CA VAL A 153 10.67 -7.15 4.06
C VAL A 153 9.93 -6.72 5.33
N TRP A 154 10.66 -6.07 6.23
CA TRP A 154 10.09 -5.46 7.42
C TRP A 154 10.10 -3.93 7.33
N VAL A 155 8.94 -3.33 7.45
CA VAL A 155 8.73 -1.87 7.38
C VAL A 155 8.25 -1.38 8.74
N GLY A 156 9.00 -0.47 9.35
CA GLY A 156 8.66 0.16 10.63
C GLY A 156 7.43 1.09 10.55
N ASP A 157 7.02 1.61 11.70
CA ASP A 157 5.88 2.54 11.81
C ASP A 157 6.13 3.83 11.02
N LYS A 158 5.07 4.38 10.42
CA LYS A 158 5.06 5.70 9.74
C LYS A 158 6.06 5.81 8.58
N VAL A 159 6.38 4.69 7.94
CA VAL A 159 7.20 4.71 6.72
C VAL A 159 6.34 5.10 5.53
N THR A 160 6.93 5.88 4.62
CA THR A 160 6.33 6.20 3.32
C THR A 160 7.21 5.66 2.19
N ILE A 161 6.62 4.84 1.30
CA ILE A 161 7.27 4.30 0.10
C ILE A 161 6.65 4.99 -1.11
N LEU A 162 7.50 5.68 -1.89
CA LEU A 162 7.10 6.54 -3.00
C LEU A 162 7.10 5.82 -4.36
N PRO A 163 6.46 6.42 -5.39
CA PRO A 163 6.36 5.85 -6.73
C PRO A 163 7.71 5.51 -7.37
N GLY A 164 7.78 4.37 -8.07
CA GLY A 164 8.96 3.92 -8.80
C GLY A 164 10.05 3.26 -7.95
N VAL A 165 9.76 2.98 -6.68
CA VAL A 165 10.71 2.35 -5.74
C VAL A 165 10.67 0.82 -5.86
N CYS A 166 11.86 0.21 -5.93
CA CYS A 166 12.06 -1.23 -5.78
C CYS A 166 12.86 -1.48 -4.48
N ILE A 167 12.29 -2.28 -3.57
CA ILE A 167 12.93 -2.74 -2.33
C ILE A 167 13.20 -4.23 -2.47
N GLY A 168 14.46 -4.63 -2.34
CA GLY A 168 14.88 -6.03 -2.44
C GLY A 168 14.40 -6.91 -1.30
N ASP A 169 14.69 -8.22 -1.37
CA ASP A 169 14.35 -9.19 -0.36
C ASP A 169 15.10 -8.95 0.96
N GLY A 170 14.48 -9.28 2.08
CA GLY A 170 15.11 -9.22 3.41
C GLY A 170 15.49 -7.82 3.89
N VAL A 171 14.92 -6.76 3.29
CA VAL A 171 15.21 -5.38 3.70
C VAL A 171 14.44 -5.01 4.95
N VAL A 172 15.10 -4.27 5.84
CA VAL A 172 14.46 -3.62 6.99
C VAL A 172 14.44 -2.12 6.77
N VAL A 173 13.22 -1.53 6.82
CA VAL A 173 13.03 -0.08 6.73
C VAL A 173 12.73 0.47 8.11
N ALA A 174 13.63 1.31 8.65
CA ALA A 174 13.46 1.93 9.96
C ALA A 174 12.23 2.83 10.02
N ALA A 175 11.60 2.92 11.18
CA ALA A 175 10.42 3.77 11.39
C ALA A 175 10.67 5.24 11.01
N ASN A 176 9.60 5.94 10.61
CA ASN A 176 9.61 7.35 10.17
C ASN A 176 10.48 7.63 8.91
N SER A 177 10.79 6.62 8.12
CA SER A 177 11.57 6.78 6.90
C SER A 177 10.72 7.15 5.69
N VAL A 178 11.30 7.89 4.74
CA VAL A 178 10.70 8.17 3.44
C VAL A 178 11.58 7.56 2.35
N VAL A 179 11.09 6.48 1.73
CA VAL A 179 11.81 5.72 0.70
C VAL A 179 11.53 6.33 -0.66
N THR A 180 12.54 7.00 -1.23
CA THR A 180 12.44 7.79 -2.47
C THR A 180 13.21 7.18 -3.64
N LYS A 181 14.00 6.13 -3.39
CA LYS A 181 14.82 5.40 -4.37
C LYS A 181 14.86 3.91 -4.04
N SER A 182 15.31 3.10 -4.98
CA SER A 182 15.42 1.65 -4.84
C SER A 182 16.61 1.22 -3.99
N PHE A 183 16.48 0.05 -3.35
CA PHE A 183 17.50 -0.54 -2.47
C PHE A 183 17.68 -2.03 -2.76
N PRO A 184 18.92 -2.55 -2.67
CA PRO A 184 19.23 -3.96 -2.90
C PRO A 184 18.71 -4.86 -1.78
N ASN A 185 18.84 -6.18 -1.98
CA ASN A 185 18.52 -7.18 -0.96
C ASN A 185 19.37 -7.03 0.31
N ASN A 186 18.87 -7.58 1.41
CA ASN A 186 19.60 -7.81 2.66
C ASN A 186 20.25 -6.53 3.24
N CYS A 187 19.52 -5.43 3.30
CA CYS A 187 20.01 -4.21 3.90
C CYS A 187 19.03 -3.61 4.92
N ILE A 188 19.58 -2.79 5.80
CA ILE A 188 18.82 -1.91 6.69
C ILE A 188 18.90 -0.50 6.12
N ILE A 189 17.73 0.12 5.93
CA ILE A 189 17.62 1.48 5.44
C ILE A 189 16.84 2.35 6.42
N GLY A 190 17.07 3.65 6.41
CA GLY A 190 16.35 4.58 7.27
C GLY A 190 16.62 6.03 6.96
N GLY A 191 15.76 6.90 7.46
CA GLY A 191 15.87 8.36 7.32
C GLY A 191 14.89 8.97 6.32
N ASN A 192 14.93 10.30 6.18
CA ASN A 192 14.14 11.08 5.25
C ASN A 192 15.04 12.08 4.49
N PRO A 193 15.41 11.81 3.23
CA PRO A 193 15.15 10.56 2.48
C PRO A 193 15.95 9.37 3.03
N ALA A 194 15.42 8.16 2.85
CA ALA A 194 16.05 6.92 3.33
C ALA A 194 17.40 6.68 2.66
N GLN A 195 18.37 6.23 3.48
CA GLN A 195 19.71 5.83 3.06
C GLN A 195 20.05 4.46 3.65
N ILE A 196 21.05 3.80 3.07
CA ILE A 196 21.57 2.54 3.61
C ILE A 196 22.25 2.81 4.94
N ILE A 197 21.81 2.11 5.98
CA ILE A 197 22.44 2.10 7.30
C ILE A 197 23.44 0.93 7.38
N LYS A 198 23.05 -0.24 6.82
CA LYS A 198 23.86 -1.44 6.81
C LYS A 198 23.48 -2.35 5.64
N ILE A 199 24.47 -3.01 5.05
CA ILE A 199 24.27 -4.09 4.06
C ILE A 199 24.84 -5.37 4.67
N TYR A 200 24.14 -6.47 4.43
CA TYR A 200 24.62 -7.82 4.76
C TYR A 200 24.97 -8.55 3.45
N ASN A 201 26.18 -9.06 3.41
CA ASN A 201 26.69 -9.88 2.30
C ASN A 201 26.21 -11.31 2.44
#